data_45d0c3f801cdc352cfc123d9db583e59
#
_entry.id   45d0c3f801cdc352cfc123d9db583e59
#
_cell.length_a   1.000
_cell.length_b   1.000
_cell.length_c   1.000
_cell.angle_alpha   90.00
_cell.angle_beta   90.00
_cell.angle_gamma   90.00
#
_symmetry.space_group_name_H-M   'P 1'
#
loop_
_entity.id
_entity.type
_entity.pdbx_description
1 polymer ?
#
loop_
_entity_poly.entity_id
_entity_poly.type
_entity_poly.pdbx_seq_one_letter_code
_entity_poly.pdbx_strand_id
1 'polypeptide(L)'
;MDSKATPFDSDALGSRRAIIRRNPDDMAEIEMIEAVWGSNPRFADGVRYEFILSEGRQFPGHRCLVAASEFHIRNGEKKFRAFREDGNFFYLAAIWEPAMGEWPVSYRIITLDANPDVIRYQARHGAIIERRDAQKWLDFAVPEAELLVTPPADIFTVEEILTKPVQTSLAF
;
A
#
# COMPACT_ATOMS: atom_id res chain seq x y z
N MET A 1 0.71 15.58 12.01
CA MET A 1 -0.39 15.17 11.11
C MET A 1 -0.80 13.77 11.50
N ASP A 2 -1.94 13.65 12.13
CA ASP A 2 -2.43 12.34 12.54
C ASP A 2 -3.01 11.61 11.34
N SER A 3 -2.14 10.91 10.62
CA SER A 3 -2.59 10.04 9.56
C SER A 3 -3.24 8.82 10.21
N LYS A 4 -4.55 8.73 10.09
CA LYS A 4 -5.27 7.58 10.59
C LYS A 4 -4.91 6.35 9.76
N ALA A 5 -4.06 5.49 10.30
CA ALA A 5 -3.71 4.24 9.67
C ALA A 5 -4.90 3.28 9.72
N THR A 6 -5.26 2.72 8.57
CA THR A 6 -6.36 1.77 8.42
C THR A 6 -5.86 0.52 7.72
N PRO A 7 -6.59 -0.61 7.79
CA PRO A 7 -6.22 -1.79 7.02
C PRO A 7 -6.13 -1.51 5.52
N PHE A 8 -5.12 -2.05 4.87
CA PHE A 8 -4.98 -1.97 3.42
C PHE A 8 -5.42 -3.30 2.79
N ASP A 9 -6.52 -3.24 2.06
CA ASP A 9 -7.10 -4.38 1.37
C ASP A 9 -6.90 -4.24 -0.14
N SER A 10 -5.98 -5.02 -0.69
CA SER A 10 -5.68 -5.00 -2.14
C SER A 10 -6.83 -5.48 -3.01
N ASP A 11 -7.80 -6.20 -2.45
CA ASP A 11 -9.00 -6.63 -3.18
C ASP A 11 -10.02 -5.51 -3.35
N ALA A 12 -9.88 -4.43 -2.57
CA ALA A 12 -10.82 -3.31 -2.59
C ALA A 12 -10.47 -2.30 -3.69
N LEU A 13 -10.39 -2.75 -4.93
CA LEU A 13 -10.11 -1.90 -6.10
C LEU A 13 -11.13 -0.78 -6.22
N GLY A 14 -10.64 0.41 -6.54
CA GLY A 14 -11.47 1.60 -6.64
C GLY A 14 -11.83 2.23 -5.31
N SER A 15 -11.42 1.65 -4.19
CA SER A 15 -11.65 2.24 -2.88
C SER A 15 -10.85 3.55 -2.73
N ARG A 16 -11.43 4.48 -1.99
CA ARG A 16 -10.81 5.77 -1.71
C ARG A 16 -10.06 5.72 -0.39
N ARG A 17 -8.89 6.35 -0.38
CA ARG A 17 -8.00 6.33 0.78
C ARG A 17 -7.13 7.57 0.78
N ALA A 18 -6.79 8.05 1.96
CA ALA A 18 -5.83 9.13 2.08
C ALA A 18 -4.42 8.65 1.72
N ILE A 19 -3.72 9.41 0.90
CA ILE A 19 -2.30 9.24 0.63
C ILE A 19 -1.54 10.48 1.09
N ILE A 20 -0.28 10.31 1.41
CA ILE A 20 0.61 11.39 1.85
C ILE A 20 1.62 11.66 0.74
N ARG A 21 1.73 12.92 0.31
CA ARG A 21 2.64 13.32 -0.76
C ARG A 21 3.18 14.72 -0.52
N ARG A 22 4.24 15.08 -1.25
CA ARG A 22 4.61 16.48 -1.42
C ARG A 22 3.57 17.15 -2.32
N ASN A 23 3.18 18.38 -1.98
CA ASN A 23 2.26 19.15 -2.79
C ASN A 23 2.96 19.50 -4.12
N PRO A 24 2.40 19.13 -5.29
CA PRO A 24 3.04 19.41 -6.57
C PRO A 24 3.17 20.92 -6.89
N ASP A 25 2.35 21.76 -6.28
CA ASP A 25 2.40 23.22 -6.45
C ASP A 25 3.31 23.90 -5.42
N ASP A 26 3.63 23.22 -4.32
CA ASP A 26 4.55 23.69 -3.29
C ASP A 26 5.27 22.48 -2.67
N MET A 27 6.37 22.08 -3.25
CA MET A 27 7.13 20.91 -2.84
C MET A 27 7.69 20.98 -1.42
N ALA A 28 7.66 22.15 -0.78
CA ALA A 28 8.05 22.30 0.61
C ALA A 28 6.97 21.78 1.56
N GLU A 29 5.73 21.63 1.09
CA GLU A 29 4.62 21.16 1.90
C GLU A 29 4.34 19.68 1.68
N ILE A 30 4.10 18.98 2.80
CA ILE A 30 3.55 17.63 2.79
C ILE A 30 2.06 17.76 3.00
N GLU A 31 1.29 17.08 2.16
CA GLU A 31 -0.17 17.10 2.24
C GLU A 31 -0.74 15.68 2.25
N MET A 32 -1.94 15.58 2.78
CA MET A 32 -2.73 14.36 2.72
C MET A 32 -3.93 14.62 1.81
N ILE A 33 -4.08 13.79 0.79
CA ILE A 33 -5.20 13.89 -0.15
C ILE A 33 -5.89 12.54 -0.30
N GLU A 34 -7.15 12.58 -0.74
CA GLU A 34 -7.88 11.37 -1.08
C GLU A 34 -7.49 10.89 -2.48
N ALA A 35 -7.24 9.60 -2.62
CA ALA A 35 -6.90 8.98 -3.89
C ALA A 35 -7.58 7.61 -4.01
N VAL A 36 -7.68 7.13 -5.25
CA VAL A 36 -8.32 5.86 -5.57
C VAL A 36 -7.25 4.78 -5.72
N TRP A 37 -7.51 3.60 -5.16
CA TRP A 37 -6.65 2.44 -5.33
C TRP A 37 -6.74 1.89 -6.76
N GLY A 38 -5.61 1.85 -7.45
CA GLY A 38 -5.46 1.35 -8.82
C GLY A 38 -5.42 2.46 -9.87
N SER A 39 -4.60 2.26 -10.90
CA SER A 39 -4.40 3.25 -11.96
C SER A 39 -5.63 3.43 -12.84
N ASN A 40 -5.67 4.57 -13.55
CA ASN A 40 -6.70 4.84 -14.55
C ASN A 40 -6.65 3.78 -15.67
N PRO A 41 -7.75 3.07 -15.94
CA PRO A 41 -7.79 2.03 -16.99
C PRO A 41 -7.43 2.53 -18.39
N ARG A 42 -7.59 3.83 -18.67
CA ARG A 42 -7.26 4.41 -19.98
C ARG A 42 -5.78 4.38 -20.31
N PHE A 43 -4.90 4.28 -19.31
CA PHE A 43 -3.46 4.24 -19.53
C PHE A 43 -2.94 2.83 -19.80
N ALA A 44 -3.76 1.83 -19.69
CA ALA A 44 -3.32 0.46 -19.64
C ALA A 44 -4.20 -0.45 -20.49
N ASP A 45 -4.57 -0.03 -21.70
CA ASP A 45 -5.41 -0.81 -22.62
C ASP A 45 -6.67 -1.38 -21.93
N GLY A 46 -7.22 -0.62 -20.99
CA GLY A 46 -8.38 -1.03 -20.21
C GLY A 46 -8.09 -1.90 -19.00
N VAL A 47 -6.82 -2.24 -18.75
CA VAL A 47 -6.39 -3.02 -17.58
C VAL A 47 -5.97 -2.07 -16.46
N ARG A 48 -6.45 -2.31 -15.25
CA ARG A 48 -6.02 -1.55 -14.08
C ARG A 48 -4.75 -2.17 -13.53
N TYR A 49 -3.72 -1.35 -13.38
CA TYR A 49 -2.50 -1.75 -12.70
C TYR A 49 -2.53 -1.25 -11.26
N GLU A 50 -2.36 -2.16 -10.33
CA GLU A 50 -2.36 -1.86 -8.90
C GLU A 50 -0.95 -1.88 -8.31
N PHE A 51 -0.11 -2.77 -8.81
CA PHE A 51 1.21 -3.01 -8.24
C PHE A 51 2.31 -2.68 -9.22
N ILE A 52 3.45 -2.23 -8.66
CA ILE A 52 4.66 -1.95 -9.42
C ILE A 52 5.77 -2.82 -8.86
N LEU A 53 6.52 -3.50 -9.73
CA LEU A 53 7.73 -4.21 -9.32
C LEU A 53 8.85 -3.19 -9.08
N SER A 54 9.51 -3.28 -7.93
CA SER A 54 10.57 -2.35 -7.57
C SER A 54 11.88 -2.62 -8.32
N GLU A 55 12.12 -3.88 -8.67
CA GLU A 55 13.40 -4.32 -9.22
C GLU A 55 13.67 -3.70 -10.60
N GLY A 56 14.85 -3.09 -10.73
CA GLY A 56 15.26 -2.47 -11.97
C GLY A 56 14.55 -1.17 -12.32
N ARG A 57 13.80 -0.60 -11.39
CA ARG A 57 13.05 0.65 -11.61
C ARG A 57 13.55 1.77 -10.74
N GLN A 58 13.46 2.99 -11.29
CA GLN A 58 13.65 4.22 -10.56
C GLN A 58 12.31 4.93 -10.44
N PHE A 59 12.17 5.69 -9.37
CA PHE A 59 10.94 6.44 -9.08
C PHE A 59 11.30 7.92 -8.91
N PRO A 60 11.49 8.66 -10.04
CA PRO A 60 11.99 10.03 -9.99
C PRO A 60 10.92 11.06 -9.61
N GLY A 61 9.67 10.67 -9.56
CA GLY A 61 8.58 11.59 -9.22
C GLY A 61 7.36 10.87 -8.68
N HIS A 62 6.39 11.66 -8.21
CA HIS A 62 5.09 11.19 -7.78
C HIS A 62 5.11 10.18 -6.63
N ARG A 63 6.15 10.20 -5.80
CA ARG A 63 6.23 9.34 -4.63
C ARG A 63 5.18 9.73 -3.61
N CYS A 64 4.53 8.74 -3.03
CA CYS A 64 3.61 8.94 -1.94
C CYS A 64 3.68 7.78 -0.94
N LEU A 65 2.97 7.94 0.16
CA LEU A 65 2.90 6.96 1.23
C LEU A 65 1.44 6.64 1.54
N VAL A 66 1.19 5.39 1.83
CA VAL A 66 -0.10 4.91 2.33
C VAL A 66 0.10 4.43 3.76
N ALA A 67 -0.58 5.06 4.72
CA ALA A 67 -0.51 4.62 6.11
C ALA A 67 -1.42 3.41 6.29
N ALA A 68 -0.86 2.31 6.80
CA ALA A 68 -1.59 1.07 6.99
C ALA A 68 -1.38 0.50 8.39
N SER A 69 -2.44 0.04 9.02
CA SER A 69 -2.37 -0.70 10.28
C SER A 69 -2.08 -2.18 10.04
N GLU A 70 -2.43 -2.68 8.88
CA GLU A 70 -2.23 -4.05 8.42
C GLU A 70 -2.40 -4.08 6.91
N PHE A 71 -1.91 -5.13 6.26
CA PHE A 71 -2.26 -5.40 4.87
C PHE A 71 -2.86 -6.81 4.74
N HIS A 72 -3.78 -6.95 3.78
CA HIS A 72 -4.48 -8.20 3.57
C HIS A 72 -3.81 -9.04 2.48
N ILE A 73 -3.83 -10.34 2.67
CA ILE A 73 -3.25 -11.34 1.78
C ILE A 73 -4.37 -12.28 1.37
N ARG A 74 -4.49 -12.53 0.06
CA ARG A 74 -5.40 -13.56 -0.44
C ARG A 74 -4.58 -14.74 -0.93
N ASN A 75 -4.85 -15.91 -0.37
CA ASN A 75 -4.26 -17.17 -0.81
C ASN A 75 -5.38 -18.18 -1.05
N GLY A 76 -5.75 -18.36 -2.32
CA GLY A 76 -6.90 -19.16 -2.69
C GLY A 76 -8.20 -18.54 -2.18
N GLU A 77 -8.99 -19.32 -1.47
CA GLU A 77 -10.23 -18.84 -0.85
C GLU A 77 -10.02 -18.22 0.53
N LYS A 78 -8.82 -18.35 1.07
CA LYS A 78 -8.48 -17.82 2.39
C LYS A 78 -7.95 -16.40 2.29
N LYS A 79 -8.28 -15.61 3.28
CA LYS A 79 -7.78 -14.25 3.43
C LYS A 79 -7.09 -14.12 4.78
N PHE A 80 -5.93 -13.46 4.76
CA PHE A 80 -5.10 -13.26 5.94
C PHE A 80 -4.86 -11.78 6.13
N ARG A 81 -4.51 -11.39 7.33
CA ARG A 81 -4.02 -10.06 7.63
C ARG A 81 -2.60 -10.15 8.18
N ALA A 82 -1.73 -9.26 7.70
CA ALA A 82 -0.38 -9.12 8.20
C ALA A 82 -0.25 -7.77 8.91
N PHE A 83 0.19 -7.78 10.15
CA PHE A 83 0.37 -6.59 10.97
C PHE A 83 1.67 -6.70 11.76
N ARG A 84 2.22 -5.54 12.17
CA ARG A 84 3.47 -5.54 12.94
C ARG A 84 3.24 -6.11 14.33
N GLU A 85 4.18 -6.93 14.79
CA GLU A 85 4.12 -7.52 16.13
C GLU A 85 4.11 -6.46 17.23
N ASP A 86 4.74 -5.32 17.00
CA ASP A 86 4.76 -4.22 17.98
C ASP A 86 3.45 -3.42 18.02
N GLY A 87 2.50 -3.74 17.15
CA GLY A 87 1.21 -3.04 17.08
C GLY A 87 1.25 -1.68 16.40
N ASN A 88 2.42 -1.23 15.92
CA ASN A 88 2.55 0.04 15.26
C ASN A 88 2.06 -0.01 13.81
N PHE A 89 1.57 1.12 13.32
CA PHE A 89 1.28 1.24 11.90
C PHE A 89 2.60 1.44 11.12
N PHE A 90 2.52 1.28 9.80
CA PHE A 90 3.64 1.47 8.88
C PHE A 90 3.14 2.17 7.63
N TYR A 91 4.07 2.61 6.80
CA TYR A 91 3.76 3.15 5.48
C TYR A 91 4.05 2.12 4.40
N LEU A 92 3.23 2.15 3.34
CA LEU A 92 3.52 1.46 2.09
C LEU A 92 4.00 2.49 1.08
N ALA A 93 5.11 2.19 0.40
CA ALA A 93 5.61 3.04 -0.67
C ALA A 93 4.70 2.94 -1.89
N ALA A 94 4.34 4.07 -2.45
CA ALA A 94 3.42 4.14 -3.56
C ALA A 94 3.79 5.25 -4.53
N ILE A 95 3.21 5.19 -5.72
CA ILE A 95 3.31 6.21 -6.76
C ILE A 95 1.89 6.68 -7.06
N TRP A 96 1.68 7.99 -7.05
CA TRP A 96 0.39 8.58 -7.38
C TRP A 96 0.36 9.08 -8.83
N GLU A 97 -0.82 9.15 -9.39
CA GLU A 97 -1.08 9.69 -10.72
C GLU A 97 -2.12 10.80 -10.62
N PRO A 98 -1.94 11.90 -11.38
CA PRO A 98 -2.88 13.00 -11.34
C PRO A 98 -4.27 12.58 -11.83
N ALA A 99 -5.29 13.33 -11.40
CA ALA A 99 -6.64 13.17 -11.95
C ALA A 99 -6.63 13.42 -13.45
N MET A 100 -7.38 12.62 -14.20
CA MET A 100 -7.52 12.77 -15.64
C MET A 100 -8.96 12.46 -16.05
N GLY A 101 -9.61 13.46 -16.68
CA GLY A 101 -11.02 13.34 -17.02
C GLY A 101 -11.87 13.08 -15.78
N GLU A 102 -12.67 12.04 -15.82
CA GLU A 102 -13.50 11.62 -14.69
C GLU A 102 -12.75 10.76 -13.68
N TRP A 103 -11.51 10.33 -14.00
CA TRP A 103 -10.74 9.49 -13.11
C TRP A 103 -10.01 10.35 -12.08
N PRO A 104 -10.25 10.15 -10.79
CA PRO A 104 -9.62 10.96 -9.74
C PRO A 104 -8.13 10.64 -9.60
N VAL A 105 -7.44 11.38 -8.75
CA VAL A 105 -6.07 11.03 -8.33
C VAL A 105 -6.08 9.59 -7.87
N SER A 106 -5.12 8.82 -8.33
CA SER A 106 -5.00 7.39 -8.06
C SER A 106 -3.59 7.02 -7.62
N TYR A 107 -3.42 5.84 -7.07
CA TYR A 107 -2.11 5.37 -6.64
C TYR A 107 -1.95 3.88 -6.88
N ARG A 108 -0.68 3.48 -7.00
CA ARG A 108 -0.26 2.08 -7.13
C ARG A 108 0.79 1.79 -6.08
N ILE A 109 0.77 0.58 -5.53
CA ILE A 109 1.73 0.16 -4.51
C ILE A 109 2.97 -0.45 -5.14
N ILE A 110 4.14 -0.04 -4.68
CA ILE A 110 5.42 -0.65 -5.04
C ILE A 110 5.57 -1.94 -4.24
N THR A 111 5.95 -3.03 -4.89
CA THR A 111 6.11 -4.32 -4.23
C THR A 111 7.57 -4.79 -4.24
N LEU A 112 7.89 -5.57 -3.24
CA LEU A 112 9.16 -6.28 -3.04
C LEU A 112 8.90 -7.77 -2.91
N ASP A 113 9.96 -8.57 -3.04
CA ASP A 113 9.90 -9.96 -2.62
C ASP A 113 9.44 -10.04 -1.17
N ALA A 114 8.54 -10.96 -0.89
CA ALA A 114 7.98 -11.10 0.46
C ALA A 114 9.07 -11.46 1.47
N ASN A 115 8.94 -10.90 2.69
CA ASN A 115 9.82 -11.27 3.77
C ASN A 115 9.49 -12.70 4.30
N PRO A 116 10.34 -13.28 5.15
CA PRO A 116 10.10 -14.64 5.64
C PRO A 116 8.75 -14.85 6.34
N ASP A 117 8.17 -13.81 6.93
CA ASP A 117 6.87 -13.94 7.62
C ASP A 117 5.71 -14.11 6.64
N VAL A 118 5.81 -13.57 5.44
CA VAL A 118 4.73 -13.45 4.45
C VAL A 118 4.88 -14.45 3.30
N ILE A 119 6.11 -14.88 2.96
CA ILE A 119 6.42 -15.63 1.75
C ILE A 119 5.64 -16.94 1.61
N ARG A 120 5.28 -17.57 2.71
CA ARG A 120 4.47 -18.79 2.67
C ARG A 120 3.03 -18.56 2.20
N TYR A 121 2.58 -17.31 2.21
CA TYR A 121 1.21 -16.93 1.83
C TYR A 121 1.16 -16.27 0.46
N GLN A 122 2.15 -15.45 0.13
CA GLN A 122 2.27 -14.80 -1.17
C GLN A 122 3.72 -14.45 -1.46
N ALA A 123 4.07 -14.39 -2.75
CA ALA A 123 5.46 -14.21 -3.19
C ALA A 123 5.99 -12.79 -2.98
N ARG A 124 5.10 -11.80 -2.94
CA ARG A 124 5.49 -10.38 -2.82
C ARG A 124 4.54 -9.66 -1.88
N HIS A 125 4.99 -8.56 -1.32
CA HIS A 125 4.13 -7.64 -0.57
C HIS A 125 4.53 -6.18 -0.83
N GLY A 126 3.69 -5.26 -0.42
CA GLY A 126 3.99 -3.84 -0.52
C GLY A 126 5.29 -3.46 0.20
N ALA A 127 6.05 -2.55 -0.40
CA ALA A 127 7.28 -2.07 0.19
C ALA A 127 6.98 -1.26 1.46
N ILE A 128 7.49 -1.73 2.58
CA ILE A 128 7.29 -1.10 3.88
C ILE A 128 8.30 0.03 4.05
N ILE A 129 7.81 1.22 4.35
CA ILE A 129 8.65 2.36 4.74
C ILE A 129 8.42 2.61 6.23
N GLU A 130 9.49 2.54 7.00
CA GLU A 130 9.42 2.83 8.43
C GLU A 130 9.05 4.31 8.65
N ARG A 131 8.37 4.58 9.76
CA ARG A 131 7.91 5.95 10.06
C ARG A 131 9.07 6.95 10.06
N ARG A 132 10.23 6.57 10.57
CA ARG A 132 11.45 7.40 10.60
C ARG A 132 11.99 7.73 9.20
N ASP A 133 11.67 6.92 8.19
CA ASP A 133 12.19 7.05 6.83
C ASP A 133 11.18 7.70 5.87
N ALA A 134 10.00 8.06 6.37
CA ALA A 134 8.92 8.60 5.54
C ALA A 134 9.34 9.83 4.74
N GLN A 135 9.99 10.80 5.39
CA GLN A 135 10.46 12.01 4.70
C GLN A 135 11.55 11.69 3.68
N LYS A 136 12.43 10.75 3.97
CA LYS A 136 13.49 10.35 3.01
C LYS A 136 12.90 9.83 1.71
N TRP A 137 11.81 9.07 1.79
CA TRP A 137 11.10 8.60 0.62
C TRP A 137 10.47 9.76 -0.17
N LEU A 138 9.77 10.66 0.52
CA LEU A 138 9.09 11.79 -0.11
C LEU A 138 10.06 12.82 -0.68
N ASP A 139 11.23 12.99 -0.07
CA ASP A 139 12.21 14.03 -0.42
C ASP A 139 13.28 13.55 -1.40
N PHE A 140 13.25 12.29 -1.82
CA PHE A 140 14.29 11.70 -2.65
C PHE A 140 15.70 11.83 -2.04
N ALA A 141 15.76 11.85 -0.71
CA ALA A 141 17.00 12.13 0.03
C ALA A 141 18.02 11.01 -0.07
N VAL A 142 17.57 9.80 -0.34
CA VAL A 142 18.43 8.61 -0.52
C VAL A 142 17.99 7.83 -1.74
N PRO A 143 18.89 7.01 -2.34
CA PRO A 143 18.51 6.15 -3.45
C PRO A 143 17.38 5.19 -3.07
N GLU A 144 16.51 4.87 -4.03
CA GLU A 144 15.39 3.94 -3.83
C GLU A 144 15.85 2.63 -3.21
N ALA A 145 16.98 2.10 -3.64
CA ALA A 145 17.49 0.80 -3.16
C ALA A 145 17.76 0.77 -1.66
N GLU A 146 17.98 1.91 -1.03
CA GLU A 146 18.20 1.98 0.42
C GLU A 146 16.91 1.88 1.22
N LEU A 147 15.79 2.30 0.62
CA LEU A 147 14.48 2.31 1.27
C LEU A 147 13.61 1.13 0.87
N LEU A 148 13.72 0.69 -0.40
CA LEU A 148 12.94 -0.42 -0.93
C LEU A 148 13.66 -1.74 -0.63
N VAL A 149 13.65 -2.13 0.63
CA VAL A 149 14.34 -3.32 1.14
C VAL A 149 13.32 -4.24 1.80
N THR A 150 13.38 -5.52 1.46
CA THR A 150 12.55 -6.53 2.11
C THR A 150 12.90 -6.60 3.59
N PRO A 151 11.91 -6.44 4.50
CA PRO A 151 12.16 -6.52 5.94
C PRO A 151 12.69 -7.90 6.36
N PRO A 152 13.44 -8.00 7.45
CA PRO A 152 13.83 -9.29 8.00
C PRO A 152 12.63 -10.04 8.59
N ALA A 153 12.86 -11.29 8.99
CA ALA A 153 11.86 -12.07 9.70
C ALA A 153 11.49 -11.45 11.05
N ASP A 154 10.38 -11.89 11.60
CA ASP A 154 9.88 -11.49 12.92
C ASP A 154 9.43 -10.03 13.02
N ILE A 155 8.98 -9.47 11.89
CA ILE A 155 8.38 -8.13 11.81
C ILE A 155 6.86 -8.22 11.81
N PHE A 156 6.29 -9.20 11.09
CA PHE A 156 4.84 -9.34 10.94
C PHE A 156 4.31 -10.58 11.62
N THR A 157 3.14 -10.44 12.22
CA THR A 157 2.25 -11.54 12.57
C THR A 157 1.21 -11.68 11.46
N VAL A 158 0.97 -12.90 11.00
CA VAL A 158 -0.02 -13.19 9.96
C VAL A 158 -1.11 -14.07 10.56
N GLU A 159 -2.35 -13.59 10.46
CA GLU A 159 -3.52 -14.30 10.98
C GLU A 159 -4.60 -14.45 9.91
N GLU A 160 -5.27 -15.59 9.88
CA GLU A 160 -6.39 -15.78 8.99
C GLU A 160 -7.58 -14.91 9.41
N ILE A 161 -8.17 -14.22 8.44
CA ILE A 161 -9.41 -13.49 8.64
C ILE A 161 -10.55 -14.48 8.49
N LEU A 162 -11.18 -14.82 9.62
CA LEU A 162 -12.31 -15.72 9.63
C LEU A 162 -13.58 -14.93 9.36
N THR A 163 -14.18 -15.16 8.19
CA THR A 163 -15.53 -14.68 7.92
C THR A 163 -16.49 -15.61 8.66
N LYS A 164 -17.19 -15.08 9.65
CA LYS A 164 -18.30 -15.81 10.24
C LYS A 164 -19.32 -16.07 9.12
N PRO A 165 -19.76 -17.34 8.93
CA PRO A 165 -20.86 -17.58 8.00
C PRO A 165 -22.03 -16.72 8.44
N VAL A 166 -22.67 -16.06 7.46
CA VAL A 166 -23.90 -15.33 7.72
C VAL A 166 -24.89 -16.32 8.30
N GLN A 167 -25.11 -16.21 9.59
CA GLN A 167 -26.19 -16.95 10.21
C GLN A 167 -27.48 -16.41 9.64
N THR A 168 -28.00 -17.10 8.64
CA THR A 168 -29.40 -16.97 8.33
C THR A 168 -30.12 -17.40 9.58
N SER A 169 -30.57 -16.46 10.37
CA SER A 169 -31.49 -16.71 11.46
C SER A 169 -32.72 -17.38 10.84
N LEU A 170 -32.81 -18.66 11.00
CA LEU A 170 -34.06 -19.35 10.78
C LEU A 170 -34.98 -18.95 11.92
N ALA A 171 -35.75 -17.91 11.68
CA ALA A 171 -36.86 -17.60 12.58
C ALA A 171 -37.90 -18.69 12.41
N PHE A 172 -38.02 -19.51 13.41
CA PHE A 172 -39.13 -20.41 13.52
C PHE A 172 -40.22 -19.74 14.34
#